data_3e9847de5043d3cd41a1d8152e2a55d2
#
_entry.id   3e9847de5043d3cd41a1d8152e2a55d2
#
_cell.length_a   1.000
_cell.length_b   1.000
_cell.length_c   1.000
_cell.angle_alpha   90.00
_cell.angle_beta   90.00
_cell.angle_gamma   90.00
#
_symmetry.space_group_name_H-M   'P 1'
#
loop_
_entity.id
_entity.type
_entity.pdbx_description
1 polymer ?
#
loop_
_entity_poly.entity_id
_entity_poly.type
_entity_poly.pdbx_seq_one_letter_code
_entity_poly.pdbx_strand_id
1 'polypeptide(L)'
;MLLQEQAVSRHRQSPELIIAEDDEASRHLLELLARQRGYSVESTVAGEEAMMMVGIDTRVVVLDLEMPGWDGFRCLEYLRDRHPAVSAIVLTASDQAASAVKALKLGALDYVTKPFDPEDLFRALRTAFEMSRVREENRELRDSIGDSSVRPGVVADSKKMRVILERVRKVARLESSVLLTGESGVGKGLVARLLHSMSPRASGPFITVSCPALPRELLESELFGHEKGAFTGALRKRIGKIEAAAGGTLFLDEIGDLPIELQPKLLNVLQDRQFQRVGGEETIRADFRLVSATNIDFAERIASGLFREDLFFRLNVVPIEIPPLRARKEEIEGLTKSILGRIAAQRAEQVLRVTKGAMNSLRMHGWPGNVRELENVLERASVFCEGGEIDEEDLVDLGIFGKSGRAESGGAG
;
A
#
# COMPACT_ATOMS: atom_id res chain seq x y z
N MET A 1 -37.14 30.87 23.40
CA MET A 1 -35.83 30.37 23.78
C MET A 1 -36.00 28.93 24.28
N LEU A 2 -36.41 27.98 23.40
CA LEU A 2 -36.58 26.53 23.67
C LEU A 2 -36.83 25.73 22.40
N LEU A 3 -36.27 26.15 21.21
CA LEU A 3 -36.39 25.45 19.93
C LEU A 3 -35.05 25.36 19.17
N GLN A 4 -33.89 25.42 19.86
CA GLN A 4 -32.57 25.38 19.23
C GLN A 4 -31.63 24.29 19.76
N GLU A 5 -32.09 23.31 20.55
CA GLU A 5 -31.23 22.28 21.17
C GLU A 5 -31.54 20.82 20.75
N GLN A 6 -32.16 20.58 19.61
CA GLN A 6 -32.38 19.22 19.11
C GLN A 6 -31.74 18.92 17.74
N ALA A 7 -30.63 19.58 17.40
CA ALA A 7 -29.81 19.27 16.24
C ALA A 7 -28.46 18.65 16.64
N VAL A 8 -28.45 17.66 17.55
CA VAL A 8 -27.26 16.90 17.90
C VAL A 8 -27.31 15.54 17.23
N SER A 9 -26.54 15.44 16.13
CA SER A 9 -25.77 14.26 15.71
C SER A 9 -26.46 12.89 15.75
N ARG A 10 -27.28 12.63 14.76
CA ARG A 10 -27.39 11.25 14.23
C ARG A 10 -26.24 11.08 13.23
N HIS A 11 -25.20 10.31 13.54
CA HIS A 11 -24.32 9.69 12.56
C HIS A 11 -25.24 8.82 11.69
N ARG A 12 -25.67 9.33 10.54
CA ARG A 12 -26.28 8.49 9.52
C ARG A 12 -25.14 7.63 8.98
N GLN A 13 -25.18 6.34 9.27
CA GLN A 13 -24.41 5.35 8.53
C GLN A 13 -24.80 5.51 7.06
N SER A 14 -23.82 5.62 6.18
CA SER A 14 -24.09 5.68 4.74
C SER A 14 -24.76 4.38 4.28
N PRO A 15 -25.69 4.42 3.32
CA PRO A 15 -26.34 3.19 2.84
C PRO A 15 -25.32 2.27 2.16
N GLU A 16 -25.48 0.95 2.34
CA GLU A 16 -24.63 -0.05 1.65
C GLU A 16 -24.94 -0.12 0.15
N LEU A 17 -26.19 0.15 -0.22
CA LEU A 17 -26.71 0.13 -1.58
C LEU A 17 -27.40 1.46 -1.90
N ILE A 18 -27.03 2.07 -3.00
CA ILE A 18 -27.71 3.25 -3.57
C ILE A 18 -28.36 2.86 -4.89
N ILE A 19 -29.59 3.29 -5.13
CA ILE A 19 -30.33 3.06 -6.35
C ILE A 19 -30.65 4.42 -6.98
N ALA A 20 -30.20 4.65 -8.21
CA ALA A 20 -30.57 5.80 -9.02
C ALA A 20 -31.43 5.34 -10.20
N GLU A 21 -32.71 5.70 -10.18
CA GLU A 21 -33.72 5.29 -11.15
C GLU A 21 -34.80 6.35 -11.19
N ASP A 22 -35.10 6.90 -12.36
CA ASP A 22 -36.08 7.98 -12.51
C ASP A 22 -37.54 7.47 -12.54
N ASP A 23 -37.79 6.26 -13.07
CA ASP A 23 -39.10 5.64 -13.05
C ASP A 23 -39.49 5.22 -11.62
N GLU A 24 -40.57 5.78 -11.10
CA GLU A 24 -41.03 5.57 -9.73
C GLU A 24 -41.38 4.09 -9.45
N ALA A 25 -42.01 3.42 -10.41
CA ALA A 25 -42.43 2.01 -10.24
C ALA A 25 -41.22 1.07 -10.19
N SER A 26 -40.26 1.26 -11.09
CA SER A 26 -39.00 0.52 -11.14
C SER A 26 -38.17 0.77 -9.87
N ARG A 27 -38.03 2.02 -9.46
CA ARG A 27 -37.30 2.39 -8.22
C ARG A 27 -37.89 1.75 -6.99
N HIS A 28 -39.20 1.81 -6.83
CA HIS A 28 -39.88 1.21 -5.68
C HIS A 28 -39.74 -0.33 -5.66
N LEU A 29 -39.85 -0.97 -6.81
CA LEU A 29 -39.63 -2.42 -6.95
C LEU A 29 -38.20 -2.81 -6.57
N LEU A 30 -37.18 -2.10 -7.07
CA LEU A 30 -35.78 -2.31 -6.76
C LEU A 30 -35.48 -2.18 -5.26
N GLU A 31 -36.02 -1.13 -4.61
CA GLU A 31 -35.92 -0.96 -3.16
C GLU A 31 -36.53 -2.14 -2.39
N LEU A 32 -37.75 -2.53 -2.77
CA LEU A 32 -38.49 -3.61 -2.09
C LEU A 32 -37.71 -4.92 -2.20
N LEU A 33 -37.20 -5.27 -3.37
CA LEU A 33 -36.41 -6.45 -3.63
C LEU A 33 -35.08 -6.45 -2.85
N ALA A 34 -34.40 -5.31 -2.82
CA ALA A 34 -33.14 -5.17 -2.09
C ALA A 34 -33.35 -5.27 -0.57
N ARG A 35 -34.38 -4.63 -0.03
CA ARG A 35 -34.73 -4.71 1.40
C ARG A 35 -35.18 -6.11 1.83
N GLN A 36 -35.88 -6.85 0.96
CA GLN A 36 -36.24 -8.26 1.23
C GLN A 36 -35.01 -9.17 1.43
N ARG A 37 -33.88 -8.81 0.82
CA ARG A 37 -32.61 -9.53 0.98
C ARG A 37 -31.74 -8.99 2.12
N GLY A 38 -32.23 -8.00 2.88
CA GLY A 38 -31.57 -7.45 4.06
C GLY A 38 -30.56 -6.36 3.78
N TYR A 39 -30.50 -5.82 2.54
CA TYR A 39 -29.59 -4.71 2.23
C TYR A 39 -30.10 -3.39 2.82
N SER A 40 -29.20 -2.57 3.37
CA SER A 40 -29.47 -1.18 3.71
C SER A 40 -29.46 -0.34 2.43
N VAL A 41 -30.63 0.15 2.00
CA VAL A 41 -30.80 0.79 0.70
C VAL A 41 -31.39 2.19 0.84
N GLU A 42 -30.81 3.13 0.10
CA GLU A 42 -31.41 4.44 -0.22
C GLU A 42 -31.54 4.58 -1.75
N SER A 43 -32.57 5.31 -2.19
CA SER A 43 -32.80 5.54 -3.62
C SER A 43 -33.07 6.99 -3.93
N THR A 44 -32.81 7.37 -5.18
CA THR A 44 -33.05 8.73 -5.70
C THR A 44 -33.45 8.68 -7.18
N VAL A 45 -34.03 9.76 -7.65
CA VAL A 45 -34.46 9.94 -9.06
C VAL A 45 -33.35 10.50 -9.95
N ALA A 46 -32.25 11.00 -9.36
CA ALA A 46 -31.22 11.73 -10.08
C ALA A 46 -29.81 11.16 -9.83
N GLY A 47 -29.06 10.97 -10.91
CA GLY A 47 -27.69 10.45 -10.83
C GLY A 47 -26.76 11.34 -10.00
N GLU A 48 -26.88 12.67 -10.08
CA GLU A 48 -26.07 13.60 -9.30
C GLU A 48 -26.29 13.46 -7.80
N GLU A 49 -27.56 13.31 -7.39
CA GLU A 49 -27.93 13.09 -5.99
C GLU A 49 -27.41 11.75 -5.47
N ALA A 50 -27.50 10.68 -6.29
CA ALA A 50 -26.94 9.39 -5.96
C ALA A 50 -25.43 9.49 -5.68
N MET A 51 -24.68 10.24 -6.47
CA MET A 51 -23.23 10.42 -6.27
C MET A 51 -22.91 11.22 -5.00
N MET A 52 -23.77 12.14 -4.56
CA MET A 52 -23.63 12.85 -3.27
C MET A 52 -23.92 11.94 -2.07
N MET A 53 -24.74 10.91 -2.24
CA MET A 53 -25.08 9.95 -1.18
C MET A 53 -23.97 8.89 -0.97
N VAL A 54 -23.05 8.72 -1.92
CA VAL A 54 -21.95 7.75 -1.82
C VAL A 54 -21.04 8.10 -0.65
N GLY A 55 -21.03 7.24 0.35
CA GLY A 55 -20.24 7.40 1.57
C GLY A 55 -19.33 6.21 1.85
N ILE A 56 -18.80 6.18 3.09
CA ILE A 56 -17.78 5.19 3.47
C ILE A 56 -18.33 3.75 3.53
N ASP A 57 -19.62 3.60 3.85
CA ASP A 57 -20.26 2.29 3.96
C ASP A 57 -20.86 1.81 2.63
N THR A 58 -20.89 2.67 1.60
CA THR A 58 -21.48 2.36 0.30
C THR A 58 -20.62 1.36 -0.47
N ARG A 59 -21.20 0.23 -0.80
CA ARG A 59 -20.54 -0.90 -1.50
C ARG A 59 -20.99 -1.07 -2.94
N VAL A 60 -22.28 -0.82 -3.20
CA VAL A 60 -22.91 -1.04 -4.50
C VAL A 60 -23.78 0.16 -4.87
N VAL A 61 -23.71 0.54 -6.14
CA VAL A 61 -24.64 1.52 -6.74
C VAL A 61 -25.31 0.86 -7.93
N VAL A 62 -26.65 0.93 -7.99
CA VAL A 62 -27.47 0.53 -9.15
C VAL A 62 -27.85 1.81 -9.88
N LEU A 63 -27.56 1.89 -11.18
CA LEU A 63 -27.72 3.09 -11.99
C LEU A 63 -28.57 2.81 -13.21
N ASP A 64 -29.65 3.55 -13.42
CA ASP A 64 -30.23 3.62 -14.74
C ASP A 64 -29.32 4.42 -15.69
N LEU A 65 -29.24 4.00 -16.93
CA LEU A 65 -28.49 4.72 -17.96
C LEU A 65 -29.20 5.97 -18.42
N GLU A 66 -30.51 5.97 -18.46
CA GLU A 66 -31.36 7.05 -18.98
C GLU A 66 -32.00 7.83 -17.84
N MET A 67 -31.27 8.75 -17.23
CA MET A 67 -31.77 9.62 -16.19
C MET A 67 -31.63 11.10 -16.58
N PRO A 68 -32.55 11.99 -16.13
CA PRO A 68 -32.40 13.42 -16.33
C PRO A 68 -31.20 13.99 -15.58
N GLY A 69 -30.47 14.93 -16.18
CA GLY A 69 -29.28 15.55 -15.59
C GLY A 69 -28.01 14.73 -15.79
N TRP A 70 -27.52 14.09 -14.72
CA TRP A 70 -26.40 13.14 -14.86
C TRP A 70 -26.93 11.76 -15.24
N ASP A 71 -26.59 11.34 -16.47
CA ASP A 71 -26.89 10.00 -16.96
C ASP A 71 -26.01 8.94 -16.26
N GLY A 72 -26.37 7.66 -16.43
CA GLY A 72 -25.63 6.57 -15.80
C GLY A 72 -24.17 6.48 -16.26
N PHE A 73 -23.83 6.92 -17.47
CA PHE A 73 -22.45 6.92 -17.94
C PHE A 73 -21.58 7.94 -17.19
N ARG A 74 -22.11 9.13 -16.97
CA ARG A 74 -21.44 10.18 -16.20
C ARG A 74 -21.25 9.76 -14.73
N CYS A 75 -22.24 9.09 -14.17
CA CYS A 75 -22.13 8.52 -12.84
C CYS A 75 -21.04 7.44 -12.75
N LEU A 76 -20.92 6.56 -13.76
CA LEU A 76 -19.85 5.57 -13.84
C LEU A 76 -18.45 6.20 -13.90
N GLU A 77 -18.28 7.25 -14.70
CA GLU A 77 -17.01 7.99 -14.77
C GLU A 77 -16.66 8.61 -13.41
N TYR A 78 -17.63 9.23 -12.76
CA TYR A 78 -17.45 9.79 -11.42
C TYR A 78 -17.06 8.73 -10.37
N LEU A 79 -17.77 7.58 -10.35
CA LEU A 79 -17.45 6.47 -9.44
C LEU A 79 -16.04 5.93 -9.67
N ARG A 80 -15.66 5.71 -10.94
CA ARG A 80 -14.33 5.25 -11.31
C ARG A 80 -13.24 6.19 -10.79
N ASP A 81 -13.43 7.51 -10.92
CA ASP A 81 -12.41 8.51 -10.60
C ASP A 81 -12.37 8.86 -9.10
N ARG A 82 -13.51 8.80 -8.40
CA ARG A 82 -13.64 9.24 -6.99
C ARG A 82 -13.87 8.12 -5.99
N HIS A 83 -14.54 7.05 -6.41
CA HIS A 83 -14.95 5.94 -5.53
C HIS A 83 -14.66 4.57 -6.18
N PRO A 84 -13.41 4.25 -6.54
CA PRO A 84 -13.05 3.02 -7.29
C PRO A 84 -13.34 1.71 -6.52
N ALA A 85 -13.61 1.79 -5.22
CA ALA A 85 -13.98 0.64 -4.40
C ALA A 85 -15.46 0.26 -4.53
N VAL A 86 -16.32 1.20 -4.96
CA VAL A 86 -17.76 0.98 -5.11
C VAL A 86 -18.04 0.22 -6.41
N SER A 87 -18.83 -0.84 -6.34
CA SER A 87 -19.24 -1.62 -7.51
C SER A 87 -20.51 -1.00 -8.13
N ALA A 88 -20.51 -0.78 -9.44
CA ALA A 88 -21.68 -0.26 -10.14
C ALA A 88 -22.36 -1.37 -10.96
N ILE A 89 -23.68 -1.47 -10.83
CA ILE A 89 -24.57 -2.27 -11.69
C ILE A 89 -25.42 -1.29 -12.51
N VAL A 90 -25.59 -1.56 -13.79
CA VAL A 90 -26.32 -0.67 -14.69
C VAL A 90 -27.64 -1.30 -15.10
N LEU A 91 -28.70 -0.50 -15.07
CA LEU A 91 -29.99 -0.85 -15.66
C LEU A 91 -30.05 -0.32 -17.10
N THR A 92 -30.51 -1.14 -18.04
CA THR A 92 -30.58 -0.75 -19.47
C THR A 92 -31.82 -1.31 -20.13
N ALA A 93 -32.36 -0.63 -21.14
CA ALA A 93 -33.45 -1.17 -21.96
C ALA A 93 -32.97 -2.39 -22.78
N SER A 94 -33.85 -3.35 -23.06
CA SER A 94 -33.51 -4.62 -23.72
C SER A 94 -32.97 -4.49 -25.13
N ASP A 95 -33.21 -3.37 -25.80
CA ASP A 95 -32.79 -3.06 -27.19
C ASP A 95 -31.43 -2.33 -27.26
N GLN A 96 -30.81 -2.03 -26.10
CA GLN A 96 -29.61 -1.22 -26.02
C GLN A 96 -28.32 -2.01 -25.64
N ALA A 97 -28.09 -3.12 -26.33
CA ALA A 97 -26.88 -3.95 -26.08
C ALA A 97 -25.56 -3.15 -26.23
N ALA A 98 -25.50 -2.17 -27.12
CA ALA A 98 -24.34 -1.29 -27.29
C ALA A 98 -24.08 -0.44 -26.03
N SER A 99 -25.13 0.04 -25.35
CA SER A 99 -25.04 0.82 -24.11
C SER A 99 -24.53 -0.02 -22.96
N ALA A 100 -24.97 -1.27 -22.83
CA ALA A 100 -24.45 -2.22 -21.84
C ALA A 100 -22.94 -2.48 -22.02
N VAL A 101 -22.49 -2.72 -23.27
CA VAL A 101 -21.06 -2.89 -23.58
C VAL A 101 -20.25 -1.63 -23.26
N LYS A 102 -20.79 -0.44 -23.54
CA LYS A 102 -20.14 0.84 -23.18
C LYS A 102 -20.04 1.01 -21.67
N ALA A 103 -21.09 0.68 -20.92
CA ALA A 103 -21.09 0.76 -19.46
C ALA A 103 -20.02 -0.17 -18.82
N LEU A 104 -19.91 -1.41 -19.31
CA LEU A 104 -18.85 -2.34 -18.86
C LEU A 104 -17.45 -1.79 -19.15
N LYS A 105 -17.21 -1.18 -20.30
CA LYS A 105 -15.93 -0.52 -20.63
C LYS A 105 -15.62 0.68 -19.73
N LEU A 106 -16.64 1.37 -19.23
CA LEU A 106 -16.50 2.49 -18.29
C LEU A 106 -16.34 2.05 -16.84
N GLY A 107 -16.43 0.74 -16.55
CA GLY A 107 -16.17 0.18 -15.23
C GLY A 107 -17.40 -0.33 -14.48
N ALA A 108 -18.56 -0.42 -15.13
CA ALA A 108 -19.69 -1.15 -14.56
C ALA A 108 -19.29 -2.63 -14.34
N LEU A 109 -19.67 -3.20 -13.20
CA LEU A 109 -19.38 -4.59 -12.87
C LEU A 109 -20.30 -5.54 -13.66
N ASP A 110 -21.57 -5.19 -13.77
CA ASP A 110 -22.60 -5.96 -14.46
C ASP A 110 -23.72 -5.05 -14.98
N TYR A 111 -24.62 -5.60 -15.75
CA TYR A 111 -25.82 -4.90 -16.21
C TYR A 111 -27.06 -5.80 -16.08
N VAL A 112 -28.21 -5.17 -15.91
CA VAL A 112 -29.53 -5.84 -15.85
C VAL A 112 -30.46 -5.17 -16.87
N THR A 113 -31.11 -5.94 -17.72
CA THR A 113 -32.00 -5.42 -18.77
C THR A 113 -33.42 -5.23 -18.26
N LYS A 114 -34.05 -4.12 -18.61
CA LYS A 114 -35.47 -3.84 -18.33
C LYS A 114 -36.38 -4.41 -19.44
N PRO A 115 -37.51 -5.05 -19.10
CA PRO A 115 -37.96 -5.39 -17.76
C PRO A 115 -37.09 -6.50 -17.15
N PHE A 116 -36.69 -6.34 -15.90
CA PHE A 116 -35.76 -7.27 -15.26
C PHE A 116 -36.48 -8.39 -14.50
N ASP A 117 -35.89 -9.58 -14.55
CA ASP A 117 -36.23 -10.67 -13.66
C ASP A 117 -35.61 -10.39 -12.29
N PRO A 118 -36.35 -10.54 -11.16
CA PRO A 118 -35.80 -10.45 -9.83
C PRO A 118 -34.57 -11.30 -9.60
N GLU A 119 -34.50 -12.51 -10.19
CA GLU A 119 -33.33 -13.41 -10.04
C GLU A 119 -32.07 -12.85 -10.73
N ASP A 120 -32.20 -12.17 -11.86
CA ASP A 120 -31.08 -11.51 -12.55
C ASP A 120 -30.52 -10.34 -11.70
N LEU A 121 -31.40 -9.51 -11.11
CA LEU A 121 -31.02 -8.46 -10.19
C LEU A 121 -30.30 -9.03 -8.96
N PHE A 122 -30.84 -10.09 -8.34
CA PHE A 122 -30.23 -10.71 -7.17
C PHE A 122 -28.86 -11.32 -7.48
N ARG A 123 -28.70 -11.95 -8.64
CA ARG A 123 -27.42 -12.46 -9.11
C ARG A 123 -26.39 -11.32 -9.23
N ALA A 124 -26.75 -10.21 -9.89
CA ALA A 124 -25.88 -9.05 -10.07
C ALA A 124 -25.53 -8.42 -8.71
N LEU A 125 -26.50 -8.19 -7.82
CA LEU A 125 -26.25 -7.65 -6.48
C LEU A 125 -25.32 -8.56 -5.67
N ARG A 126 -25.58 -9.88 -5.63
CA ARG A 126 -24.73 -10.83 -4.93
C ARG A 126 -23.28 -10.76 -5.43
N THR A 127 -23.08 -10.78 -6.74
CA THR A 127 -21.76 -10.68 -7.36
C THR A 127 -21.08 -9.35 -6.98
N ALA A 128 -21.82 -8.24 -6.97
CA ALA A 128 -21.30 -6.92 -6.64
C ALA A 128 -20.88 -6.83 -5.16
N PHE A 129 -21.70 -7.34 -4.25
CA PHE A 129 -21.36 -7.36 -2.82
C PHE A 129 -20.22 -8.35 -2.50
N GLU A 130 -20.17 -9.52 -3.13
CA GLU A 130 -19.05 -10.47 -3.00
C GLU A 130 -17.74 -9.84 -3.51
N MET A 131 -17.76 -9.16 -4.66
CA MET A 131 -16.58 -8.46 -5.19
C MET A 131 -16.16 -7.31 -4.28
N SER A 132 -17.10 -6.56 -3.73
CA SER A 132 -16.80 -5.50 -2.75
C SER A 132 -16.16 -6.10 -1.50
N ARG A 133 -16.72 -7.20 -0.95
CA ARG A 133 -16.15 -7.90 0.20
C ARG A 133 -14.75 -8.45 -0.10
N VAL A 134 -14.54 -9.11 -1.24
CA VAL A 134 -13.21 -9.62 -1.63
C VAL A 134 -12.21 -8.46 -1.80
N ARG A 135 -12.63 -7.30 -2.31
CA ARG A 135 -11.77 -6.11 -2.39
C ARG A 135 -11.45 -5.56 -0.99
N GLU A 136 -12.40 -5.57 -0.09
CA GLU A 136 -12.23 -5.13 1.30
C GLU A 136 -11.36 -6.11 2.08
N GLU A 137 -11.61 -7.43 2.01
CA GLU A 137 -10.77 -8.48 2.57
C GLU A 137 -9.34 -8.45 1.97
N ASN A 138 -9.18 -8.21 0.66
CA ASN A 138 -7.87 -8.01 0.04
C ASN A 138 -7.20 -6.70 0.51
N ARG A 139 -7.98 -5.67 0.78
CA ARG A 139 -7.49 -4.43 1.37
C ARG A 139 -7.08 -4.66 2.82
N GLU A 140 -7.92 -5.31 3.63
CA GLU A 140 -7.61 -5.69 5.01
C GLU A 140 -6.45 -6.68 5.09
N LEU A 141 -6.36 -7.67 4.19
CA LEU A 141 -5.22 -8.56 4.06
C LEU A 141 -3.97 -7.84 3.58
N ARG A 142 -4.07 -6.91 2.65
CA ARG A 142 -2.96 -6.04 2.26
C ARG A 142 -2.58 -5.08 3.39
N ASP A 143 -3.53 -4.59 4.14
CA ASP A 143 -3.32 -3.76 5.32
C ASP A 143 -2.79 -4.58 6.50
N SER A 144 -3.10 -5.88 6.61
CA SER A 144 -2.57 -6.79 7.63
C SER A 144 -1.24 -7.46 7.24
N ILE A 145 -0.95 -7.65 5.94
CA ILE A 145 0.33 -8.19 5.43
C ILE A 145 1.33 -7.06 5.15
N GLY A 146 0.89 -5.84 4.98
CA GLY A 146 1.70 -4.67 4.70
C GLY A 146 0.95 -3.42 5.07
N ASP A 147 1.09 -3.08 6.32
CA ASP A 147 0.89 -1.74 6.82
C ASP A 147 -0.55 -1.27 7.01
N SER A 148 -0.93 -1.25 8.30
CA SER A 148 -1.86 -0.26 8.83
C SER A 148 -1.72 1.07 8.06
N SER A 149 -2.85 1.60 7.59
CA SER A 149 -3.01 2.94 7.02
C SER A 149 -2.68 4.05 8.04
N VAL A 150 -1.49 3.95 8.60
CA VAL A 150 -0.75 5.07 9.13
C VAL A 150 -0.09 5.66 7.88
N ARG A 151 -0.40 6.90 7.52
CA ARG A 151 0.55 7.73 6.78
C ARG A 151 1.90 7.35 7.33
N PRO A 152 2.86 6.83 6.53
CA PRO A 152 4.10 6.33 7.10
C PRO A 152 4.60 7.43 8.01
N GLY A 153 4.61 7.14 9.32
CA GLY A 153 5.00 8.10 10.35
C GLY A 153 6.51 8.31 10.22
N VAL A 154 6.91 8.94 9.13
CA VAL A 154 8.28 9.36 8.96
C VAL A 154 8.51 10.43 10.02
N VAL A 155 9.07 10.00 11.14
CA VAL A 155 9.57 10.92 12.14
C VAL A 155 10.71 11.70 11.48
N ALA A 156 10.55 13.00 11.37
CA ALA A 156 11.50 13.90 10.72
C ALA A 156 11.85 15.06 11.65
N ASP A 157 12.18 14.73 12.88
CA ASP A 157 12.56 15.74 13.88
C ASP A 157 13.95 16.31 13.59
N SER A 158 14.82 15.51 12.93
CA SER A 158 16.16 15.97 12.56
C SER A 158 16.17 16.88 11.32
N LYS A 159 17.08 17.88 11.32
CA LYS A 159 17.29 18.74 10.17
C LYS A 159 17.69 17.95 8.91
N LYS A 160 18.45 16.86 9.08
CA LYS A 160 18.89 16.00 7.96
C LYS A 160 17.71 15.31 7.29
N MET A 161 16.81 14.73 8.07
CA MET A 161 15.65 14.03 7.52
C MET A 161 14.64 14.99 6.87
N ARG A 162 14.46 16.19 7.41
CA ARG A 162 13.62 17.22 6.78
C ARG A 162 14.11 17.57 5.37
N VAL A 163 15.42 17.76 5.17
CA VAL A 163 16.01 18.01 3.84
C VAL A 163 15.75 16.83 2.89
N ILE A 164 15.87 15.59 3.39
CA ILE A 164 15.59 14.40 2.59
C ILE A 164 14.10 14.34 2.20
N LEU A 165 13.19 14.60 3.14
CA LEU A 165 11.76 14.62 2.85
C LEU A 165 11.36 15.71 1.85
N GLU A 166 12.01 16.86 1.87
CA GLU A 166 11.81 17.89 0.84
C GLU A 166 12.27 17.40 -0.54
N ARG A 167 13.42 16.70 -0.62
CA ARG A 167 13.88 16.06 -1.87
C ARG A 167 12.89 15.00 -2.34
N VAL A 168 12.44 14.13 -1.43
CA VAL A 168 11.42 13.09 -1.71
C VAL A 168 10.16 13.71 -2.30
N ARG A 169 9.63 14.81 -1.72
CA ARG A 169 8.44 15.50 -2.22
C ARG A 169 8.62 16.06 -3.65
N LYS A 170 9.80 16.62 -3.94
CA LYS A 170 10.12 17.13 -5.29
C LYS A 170 10.22 16.00 -6.30
N VAL A 171 10.95 14.94 -5.96
CA VAL A 171 11.22 13.80 -6.83
C VAL A 171 9.99 12.90 -7.01
N ALA A 172 9.11 12.84 -6.02
CA ALA A 172 7.89 12.04 -6.08
C ALA A 172 7.03 12.35 -7.31
N ARG A 173 7.01 13.60 -7.76
CA ARG A 173 6.23 14.06 -8.93
C ARG A 173 6.87 13.72 -10.28
N LEU A 174 8.09 13.21 -10.30
CA LEU A 174 8.84 12.87 -11.51
C LEU A 174 8.73 11.37 -11.79
N GLU A 175 8.79 10.99 -13.07
CA GLU A 175 8.83 9.58 -13.52
C GLU A 175 10.25 8.97 -13.47
N SER A 176 11.26 9.76 -13.09
CA SER A 176 12.66 9.32 -13.03
C SER A 176 12.88 8.19 -12.04
N SER A 177 13.83 7.30 -12.35
CA SER A 177 14.32 6.28 -11.42
C SER A 177 14.95 6.92 -10.19
N VAL A 178 14.71 6.36 -9.02
CA VAL A 178 15.25 6.82 -7.74
C VAL A 178 16.09 5.70 -7.14
N LEU A 179 17.31 6.03 -6.72
CA LEU A 179 18.18 5.11 -5.98
C LEU A 179 18.30 5.58 -4.52
N LEU A 180 17.79 4.76 -3.59
CA LEU A 180 17.90 4.97 -2.16
C LEU A 180 19.14 4.24 -1.64
N THR A 181 20.06 4.98 -1.05
CA THR A 181 21.28 4.42 -0.43
C THR A 181 21.28 4.64 1.08
N GLY A 182 21.95 3.77 1.81
CA GLY A 182 22.10 3.84 3.27
C GLY A 182 22.16 2.48 3.92
N GLU A 183 22.58 2.46 5.17
CA GLU A 183 22.76 1.23 5.94
C GLU A 183 21.48 0.40 6.04
N SER A 184 21.63 -0.90 6.38
CA SER A 184 20.47 -1.74 6.66
C SER A 184 19.65 -1.19 7.83
N GLY A 185 18.31 -1.25 7.73
CA GLY A 185 17.42 -0.81 8.80
C GLY A 185 17.20 0.71 8.92
N VAL A 186 17.76 1.56 8.03
CA VAL A 186 17.55 3.03 8.10
C VAL A 186 16.16 3.52 7.68
N GLY A 187 15.35 2.63 7.05
CA GLY A 187 14.01 2.96 6.57
C GLY A 187 13.91 3.21 5.07
N LYS A 188 14.80 2.63 4.22
CA LYS A 188 14.76 2.76 2.76
C LYS A 188 13.39 2.39 2.18
N GLY A 189 12.80 1.27 2.62
CA GLY A 189 11.48 0.83 2.17
C GLY A 189 10.36 1.81 2.54
N LEU A 190 10.44 2.46 3.71
CA LEU A 190 9.48 3.49 4.12
C LEU A 190 9.55 4.72 3.20
N VAL A 191 10.78 5.16 2.86
CA VAL A 191 10.97 6.28 1.92
C VAL A 191 10.50 5.91 0.51
N ALA A 192 10.67 4.67 0.06
CA ALA A 192 10.15 4.19 -1.22
C ALA A 192 8.61 4.22 -1.27
N ARG A 193 7.93 3.78 -0.21
CA ARG A 193 6.46 3.88 -0.10
C ARG A 193 5.99 5.34 -0.08
N LEU A 194 6.72 6.22 0.61
CA LEU A 194 6.42 7.65 0.64
C LEU A 194 6.57 8.29 -0.76
N LEU A 195 7.61 7.93 -1.52
CA LEU A 195 7.78 8.35 -2.92
C LEU A 195 6.60 7.93 -3.78
N HIS A 196 6.12 6.69 -3.62
CA HIS A 196 4.96 6.18 -4.35
C HIS A 196 3.68 6.93 -3.95
N SER A 197 3.38 7.06 -2.66
CA SER A 197 2.15 7.70 -2.16
C SER A 197 2.02 9.18 -2.53
N MET A 198 3.14 9.86 -2.82
CA MET A 198 3.18 11.25 -3.27
C MET A 198 3.32 11.40 -4.79
N SER A 199 3.33 10.29 -5.55
CA SER A 199 3.53 10.30 -7.00
C SER A 199 2.21 10.36 -7.76
N PRO A 200 2.23 10.71 -9.06
CA PRO A 200 1.07 10.57 -9.93
C PRO A 200 0.54 9.14 -10.04
N ARG A 201 1.35 8.14 -9.66
CA ARG A 201 1.03 6.70 -9.67
C ARG A 201 0.56 6.16 -8.31
N ALA A 202 0.21 7.03 -7.35
CA ALA A 202 -0.18 6.65 -6.00
C ALA A 202 -1.42 5.72 -5.94
N SER A 203 -2.29 5.79 -6.94
CA SER A 203 -3.45 4.90 -7.08
C SER A 203 -3.11 3.54 -7.70
N GLY A 204 -1.92 3.41 -8.30
CA GLY A 204 -1.45 2.16 -8.91
C GLY A 204 -0.80 1.21 -7.89
N PRO A 205 -0.40 0.01 -8.32
CA PRO A 205 0.24 -0.96 -7.42
C PRO A 205 1.64 -0.52 -6.98
N PHE A 206 1.99 -0.83 -5.72
CA PHE A 206 3.35 -0.75 -5.20
C PHE A 206 3.89 -2.17 -5.02
N ILE A 207 4.73 -2.60 -5.96
CA ILE A 207 5.25 -3.98 -5.99
C ILE A 207 6.68 -4.01 -5.49
N THR A 208 6.94 -4.80 -4.45
CA THR A 208 8.27 -4.98 -3.84
C THR A 208 8.89 -6.30 -4.29
N VAL A 209 10.19 -6.26 -4.61
CA VAL A 209 11.05 -7.42 -4.86
C VAL A 209 12.30 -7.26 -4.02
N SER A 210 12.63 -8.29 -3.22
CA SER A 210 13.90 -8.37 -2.48
C SER A 210 14.89 -9.24 -3.25
N CYS A 211 15.98 -8.66 -3.72
CA CYS A 211 16.93 -9.34 -4.59
C CYS A 211 17.72 -10.48 -3.90
N PRO A 212 18.14 -10.37 -2.60
CA PRO A 212 18.90 -11.44 -1.94
C PRO A 212 18.03 -12.59 -1.40
N ALA A 213 16.69 -12.46 -1.40
CA ALA A 213 15.81 -13.40 -0.71
C ALA A 213 15.61 -14.73 -1.45
N LEU A 214 15.97 -14.84 -2.74
CA LEU A 214 15.63 -15.97 -3.59
C LEU A 214 16.86 -16.48 -4.39
N PRO A 215 16.95 -17.80 -4.64
CA PRO A 215 17.86 -18.34 -5.64
C PRO A 215 17.62 -17.72 -7.02
N ARG A 216 18.66 -17.67 -7.86
CA ARG A 216 18.66 -16.98 -9.15
C ARG A 216 17.46 -17.35 -10.05
N GLU A 217 17.19 -18.64 -10.27
CA GLU A 217 16.11 -19.09 -11.15
C GLU A 217 14.73 -18.66 -10.63
N LEU A 218 14.55 -18.66 -9.29
CA LEU A 218 13.33 -18.20 -8.67
C LEU A 218 13.19 -16.69 -8.76
N LEU A 219 14.28 -15.93 -8.58
CA LEU A 219 14.28 -14.48 -8.71
C LEU A 219 13.96 -14.05 -10.15
N GLU A 220 14.52 -14.74 -11.15
CA GLU A 220 14.21 -14.50 -12.56
C GLU A 220 12.72 -14.72 -12.85
N SER A 221 12.18 -15.85 -12.38
CA SER A 221 10.77 -16.19 -12.52
C SER A 221 9.85 -15.22 -11.74
N GLU A 222 10.27 -14.73 -10.57
CA GLU A 222 9.51 -13.72 -9.81
C GLU A 222 9.51 -12.37 -10.55
N LEU A 223 10.63 -11.93 -11.09
CA LEU A 223 10.75 -10.64 -11.77
C LEU A 223 9.99 -10.63 -13.11
N PHE A 224 10.29 -11.59 -13.99
CA PHE A 224 9.83 -11.59 -15.38
C PHE A 224 8.60 -12.46 -15.61
N GLY A 225 8.24 -13.34 -14.66
CA GLY A 225 7.24 -14.39 -14.89
C GLY A 225 7.75 -15.52 -15.75
N HIS A 226 6.94 -16.56 -15.93
CA HIS A 226 7.28 -17.69 -16.78
C HIS A 226 6.07 -18.27 -17.51
N GLU A 227 6.29 -18.83 -18.67
CA GLU A 227 5.31 -19.66 -19.38
C GLU A 227 5.36 -21.11 -18.87
N LYS A 228 4.27 -21.86 -19.11
CA LYS A 228 4.21 -23.27 -18.77
C LYS A 228 5.32 -24.04 -19.48
N GLY A 229 6.12 -24.82 -18.72
CA GLY A 229 7.21 -25.63 -19.26
C GLY A 229 8.56 -24.87 -19.39
N ALA A 230 8.68 -23.64 -18.92
CA ALA A 230 9.90 -22.85 -19.02
C ALA A 230 11.10 -23.45 -18.28
N PHE A 231 10.87 -24.21 -17.21
CA PHE A 231 11.88 -24.96 -16.44
C PHE A 231 11.22 -26.15 -15.72
N THR A 232 12.04 -27.05 -15.15
CA THR A 232 11.55 -28.18 -14.36
C THR A 232 10.77 -27.70 -13.15
N GLY A 233 9.44 -27.93 -13.14
CA GLY A 233 8.51 -27.44 -12.10
C GLY A 233 7.60 -26.29 -12.55
N ALA A 234 7.76 -25.72 -13.74
CA ALA A 234 6.87 -24.72 -14.31
C ALA A 234 5.55 -25.36 -14.82
N LEU A 235 4.72 -25.83 -13.91
CA LEU A 235 3.46 -26.54 -14.23
C LEU A 235 2.39 -25.63 -14.86
N ARG A 236 2.44 -24.33 -14.60
CA ARG A 236 1.48 -23.33 -15.10
C ARG A 236 2.18 -21.99 -15.38
N LYS A 237 1.58 -21.17 -16.23
CA LYS A 237 2.01 -19.78 -16.47
C LYS A 237 1.91 -18.97 -15.19
N ARG A 238 2.91 -18.08 -14.96
CA ARG A 238 2.93 -17.14 -13.83
C ARG A 238 3.28 -15.73 -14.30
N ILE A 239 2.50 -14.75 -13.84
CA ILE A 239 2.75 -13.33 -14.07
C ILE A 239 3.90 -12.87 -13.18
N GLY A 240 4.88 -12.12 -13.77
CA GLY A 240 6.01 -11.57 -13.05
C GLY A 240 5.70 -10.25 -12.32
N LYS A 241 6.57 -9.88 -11.37
CA LYS A 241 6.45 -8.64 -10.60
C LYS A 241 6.54 -7.38 -11.45
N ILE A 242 7.33 -7.40 -12.54
CA ILE A 242 7.43 -6.29 -13.51
C ILE A 242 6.07 -6.05 -14.17
N GLU A 243 5.40 -7.11 -14.61
CA GLU A 243 4.05 -7.04 -15.19
C GLU A 243 3.01 -6.59 -14.15
N ALA A 244 3.09 -7.12 -12.92
CA ALA A 244 2.21 -6.77 -11.82
C ALA A 244 2.36 -5.30 -11.37
N ALA A 245 3.50 -4.65 -11.65
CA ALA A 245 3.75 -3.25 -11.35
C ALA A 245 3.20 -2.26 -12.38
N ALA A 246 2.50 -2.77 -13.41
CA ALA A 246 1.97 -1.94 -14.50
C ALA A 246 1.08 -0.80 -13.97
N GLY A 247 1.32 0.43 -14.44
CA GLY A 247 0.63 1.65 -14.00
C GLY A 247 1.04 2.13 -12.60
N GLY A 248 1.93 1.42 -11.90
CA GLY A 248 2.35 1.71 -10.54
C GLY A 248 3.86 1.92 -10.36
N THR A 249 4.38 1.42 -9.24
CA THR A 249 5.80 1.52 -8.86
C THR A 249 6.38 0.14 -8.57
N LEU A 250 7.52 -0.17 -9.19
CA LEU A 250 8.35 -1.32 -8.86
C LEU A 250 9.44 -0.89 -7.88
N PHE A 251 9.47 -1.49 -6.69
CA PHE A 251 10.51 -1.28 -5.69
C PHE A 251 11.44 -2.48 -5.64
N LEU A 252 12.71 -2.28 -6.01
CA LEU A 252 13.76 -3.30 -5.94
C LEU A 252 14.61 -3.05 -4.69
N ASP A 253 14.41 -3.88 -3.67
CA ASP A 253 15.17 -3.78 -2.43
C ASP A 253 16.46 -4.60 -2.53
N GLU A 254 17.55 -4.05 -2.00
CA GLU A 254 18.92 -4.57 -2.05
C GLU A 254 19.35 -4.94 -3.50
N ILE A 255 19.14 -3.99 -4.43
CA ILE A 255 19.42 -4.15 -5.87
C ILE A 255 20.90 -4.46 -6.14
N GLY A 256 21.82 -4.04 -5.27
CA GLY A 256 23.25 -4.35 -5.36
C GLY A 256 23.58 -5.84 -5.30
N ASP A 257 22.66 -6.67 -4.78
CA ASP A 257 22.77 -8.14 -4.72
C ASP A 257 22.09 -8.86 -5.90
N LEU A 258 21.62 -8.11 -6.92
CA LEU A 258 21.05 -8.72 -8.11
C LEU A 258 22.12 -9.57 -8.84
N PRO A 259 21.87 -10.87 -9.11
CA PRO A 259 22.79 -11.72 -9.87
C PRO A 259 23.23 -11.09 -11.18
N ILE A 260 24.53 -11.18 -11.49
CA ILE A 260 25.15 -10.52 -12.66
C ILE A 260 24.46 -10.92 -13.98
N GLU A 261 23.97 -12.15 -14.07
CA GLU A 261 23.30 -12.68 -15.26
C GLU A 261 21.91 -12.11 -15.48
N LEU A 262 21.25 -11.60 -14.43
CA LEU A 262 19.92 -10.96 -14.53
C LEU A 262 20.02 -9.46 -14.83
N GLN A 263 21.18 -8.85 -14.59
CA GLN A 263 21.39 -7.42 -14.79
C GLN A 263 21.19 -6.97 -16.25
N PRO A 264 21.66 -7.71 -17.31
CA PRO A 264 21.35 -7.34 -18.68
C PRO A 264 19.86 -7.39 -19.01
N LYS A 265 19.12 -8.37 -18.46
CA LYS A 265 17.67 -8.48 -18.67
C LYS A 265 16.93 -7.29 -18.06
N LEU A 266 17.30 -6.92 -16.83
CA LEU A 266 16.72 -5.74 -16.17
C LEU A 266 17.07 -4.45 -16.94
N LEU A 267 18.32 -4.32 -17.40
CA LEU A 267 18.74 -3.16 -18.20
C LEU A 267 17.89 -3.00 -19.46
N ASN A 268 17.66 -4.08 -20.21
CA ASN A 268 16.80 -4.05 -21.40
C ASN A 268 15.39 -3.59 -21.07
N VAL A 269 14.80 -4.10 -19.98
CA VAL A 269 13.46 -3.64 -19.54
C VAL A 269 13.45 -2.14 -19.25
N LEU A 270 14.49 -1.61 -18.62
CA LEU A 270 14.57 -0.18 -18.27
C LEU A 270 14.83 0.72 -19.48
N GLN A 271 15.50 0.20 -20.53
CA GLN A 271 15.80 0.92 -21.76
C GLN A 271 14.63 0.86 -22.75
N ASP A 272 14.20 -0.35 -23.08
CA ASP A 272 13.24 -0.61 -24.15
C ASP A 272 11.78 -0.56 -23.68
N ARG A 273 11.56 -0.57 -22.37
CA ARG A 273 10.22 -0.62 -21.75
C ARG A 273 9.41 -1.84 -22.21
N GLN A 274 10.09 -2.93 -22.48
CA GLN A 274 9.51 -4.20 -22.94
C GLN A 274 10.34 -5.37 -22.38
N PHE A 275 9.68 -6.53 -22.23
CA PHE A 275 10.35 -7.77 -21.81
C PHE A 275 9.54 -8.98 -22.29
N GLN A 276 10.13 -10.18 -22.13
CA GLN A 276 9.48 -11.45 -22.37
C GLN A 276 9.51 -12.28 -21.08
N ARG A 277 8.48 -13.10 -20.87
CA ARG A 277 8.49 -14.09 -19.78
C ARG A 277 9.53 -15.17 -20.05
N VAL A 278 10.01 -15.81 -18.99
CA VAL A 278 10.96 -16.94 -19.12
C VAL A 278 10.29 -18.07 -19.92
N GLY A 279 10.93 -18.50 -21.00
CA GLY A 279 10.40 -19.52 -21.91
C GLY A 279 9.26 -19.04 -22.82
N GLY A 280 8.96 -17.75 -22.87
CA GLY A 280 7.96 -17.16 -23.75
C GLY A 280 8.54 -16.27 -24.83
N GLU A 281 7.80 -16.09 -25.93
CA GLU A 281 8.15 -15.20 -27.05
C GLU A 281 7.30 -13.92 -27.08
N GLU A 282 6.23 -13.86 -26.27
CA GLU A 282 5.33 -12.72 -26.20
C GLU A 282 6.05 -11.50 -25.61
N THR A 283 6.08 -10.39 -26.36
CA THR A 283 6.65 -9.12 -25.89
C THR A 283 5.61 -8.35 -25.07
N ILE A 284 5.96 -8.05 -23.82
CA ILE A 284 5.09 -7.38 -22.85
C ILE A 284 5.63 -5.98 -22.58
N ARG A 285 4.75 -4.98 -22.58
CA ARG A 285 5.11 -3.60 -22.26
C ARG A 285 5.30 -3.43 -20.74
N ALA A 286 6.42 -2.79 -20.36
CA ALA A 286 6.80 -2.49 -18.98
C ALA A 286 6.51 -1.01 -18.65
N ASP A 287 5.29 -0.72 -18.15
CA ASP A 287 4.89 0.63 -17.73
C ASP A 287 4.88 0.74 -16.21
N PHE A 288 6.02 1.04 -15.61
CA PHE A 288 6.17 1.26 -14.19
C PHE A 288 7.19 2.37 -13.90
N ARG A 289 7.08 2.99 -12.71
CA ARG A 289 8.12 3.81 -12.11
C ARG A 289 9.06 2.92 -11.32
N LEU A 290 10.38 3.13 -11.44
CA LEU A 290 11.37 2.38 -10.68
C LEU A 290 11.85 3.15 -9.45
N VAL A 291 11.84 2.49 -8.30
CA VAL A 291 12.56 2.89 -7.08
C VAL A 291 13.45 1.71 -6.68
N SER A 292 14.72 1.96 -6.44
CA SER A 292 15.68 0.93 -6.03
C SER A 292 16.31 1.30 -4.70
N ALA A 293 16.69 0.30 -3.91
CA ALA A 293 17.39 0.52 -2.63
C ALA A 293 18.59 -0.41 -2.49
N THR A 294 19.63 0.06 -1.80
CA THR A 294 20.80 -0.76 -1.47
C THR A 294 21.54 -0.21 -0.26
N ASN A 295 22.25 -1.09 0.45
CA ASN A 295 23.22 -0.74 1.48
C ASN A 295 24.68 -0.90 1.01
N ILE A 296 24.89 -1.33 -0.25
CA ILE A 296 26.20 -1.68 -0.81
C ILE A 296 26.80 -0.47 -1.52
N ASP A 297 28.13 -0.39 -1.49
CA ASP A 297 28.89 0.53 -2.33
C ASP A 297 29.00 -0.05 -3.76
N PHE A 298 28.38 0.63 -4.71
CA PHE A 298 28.44 0.23 -6.11
C PHE A 298 29.83 0.36 -6.72
N ALA A 299 30.69 1.27 -6.26
CA ALA A 299 32.04 1.42 -6.80
C ALA A 299 32.85 0.12 -6.58
N GLU A 300 32.77 -0.45 -5.40
CA GLU A 300 33.40 -1.73 -5.08
C GLU A 300 32.80 -2.90 -5.89
N ARG A 301 31.48 -2.97 -6.02
CA ARG A 301 30.79 -4.02 -6.78
C ARG A 301 31.09 -3.97 -8.28
N ILE A 302 31.20 -2.77 -8.85
CA ILE A 302 31.56 -2.59 -10.27
C ILE A 302 33.03 -2.98 -10.47
N ALA A 303 33.94 -2.52 -9.61
CA ALA A 303 35.36 -2.85 -9.69
C ALA A 303 35.63 -4.36 -9.57
N SER A 304 34.83 -5.09 -8.79
CA SER A 304 34.91 -6.54 -8.64
C SER A 304 34.16 -7.32 -9.73
N GLY A 305 33.54 -6.67 -10.71
CA GLY A 305 32.78 -7.30 -11.78
C GLY A 305 31.47 -7.96 -11.36
N LEU A 306 30.98 -7.67 -10.16
CA LEU A 306 29.72 -8.20 -9.61
C LEU A 306 28.50 -7.35 -9.97
N PHE A 307 28.74 -6.13 -10.45
CA PHE A 307 27.66 -5.24 -10.92
C PHE A 307 28.06 -4.49 -12.18
N ARG A 308 27.14 -4.38 -13.14
CA ARG A 308 27.38 -3.69 -14.41
C ARG A 308 27.27 -2.18 -14.24
N GLU A 309 28.24 -1.48 -14.80
CA GLU A 309 28.28 0.00 -14.78
C GLU A 309 27.12 0.63 -15.56
N ASP A 310 26.73 0.05 -16.70
CA ASP A 310 25.61 0.54 -17.52
C ASP A 310 24.26 0.47 -16.79
N LEU A 311 24.01 -0.60 -16.05
CA LEU A 311 22.84 -0.71 -15.21
C LEU A 311 22.87 0.30 -14.05
N PHE A 312 24.02 0.48 -13.40
CA PHE A 312 24.17 1.47 -12.33
C PHE A 312 23.77 2.88 -12.80
N PHE A 313 24.24 3.34 -13.95
CA PHE A 313 23.85 4.67 -14.45
C PHE A 313 22.36 4.77 -14.77
N ARG A 314 21.71 3.68 -15.15
CA ARG A 314 20.26 3.66 -15.39
C ARG A 314 19.43 3.67 -14.11
N LEU A 315 19.95 3.12 -13.02
CA LEU A 315 19.34 3.14 -11.68
C LEU A 315 19.58 4.47 -10.97
N ASN A 316 20.79 5.00 -11.04
CA ASN A 316 21.27 6.16 -10.30
C ASN A 316 20.96 7.50 -10.99
N VAL A 317 19.69 7.69 -11.40
CA VAL A 317 19.25 8.96 -12.00
C VAL A 317 19.03 10.02 -10.93
N VAL A 318 18.36 9.66 -9.84
CA VAL A 318 18.16 10.54 -8.68
C VAL A 318 18.60 9.81 -7.41
N PRO A 319 19.81 10.05 -6.92
CA PRO A 319 20.28 9.47 -5.66
C PRO A 319 19.67 10.18 -4.44
N ILE A 320 19.24 9.39 -3.46
CA ILE A 320 18.80 9.85 -2.14
C ILE A 320 19.49 8.99 -1.08
N GLU A 321 20.42 9.58 -0.34
CA GLU A 321 21.10 8.93 0.76
C GLU A 321 20.34 9.13 2.07
N ILE A 322 20.05 8.05 2.79
CA ILE A 322 19.38 8.08 4.07
C ILE A 322 20.42 7.88 5.18
N PRO A 323 20.60 8.85 6.08
CA PRO A 323 21.62 8.79 7.12
C PRO A 323 21.31 7.72 8.16
N PRO A 324 22.33 7.11 8.76
CA PRO A 324 22.15 6.17 9.86
C PRO A 324 21.55 6.85 11.10
N LEU A 325 20.90 6.06 11.97
CA LEU A 325 20.15 6.56 13.13
C LEU A 325 21.07 7.34 14.11
N ARG A 326 22.34 6.92 14.27
CA ARG A 326 23.35 7.62 15.07
C ARG A 326 23.64 9.05 14.58
N ALA A 327 23.37 9.36 13.32
CA ALA A 327 23.55 10.70 12.75
C ALA A 327 22.27 11.57 12.83
N ARG A 328 21.16 11.02 13.40
CA ARG A 328 19.86 11.69 13.59
C ARG A 328 19.22 11.31 14.93
N LYS A 329 20.02 11.38 15.99
CA LYS A 329 19.62 10.96 17.37
C LYS A 329 18.39 11.70 17.91
N GLU A 330 18.10 12.89 17.39
CA GLU A 330 16.92 13.69 17.73
C GLU A 330 15.61 12.98 17.40
N GLU A 331 15.64 12.01 16.48
CA GLU A 331 14.46 11.24 16.08
C GLU A 331 14.17 10.05 17.00
N ILE A 332 15.11 9.62 17.84
CA ILE A 332 14.97 8.41 18.67
C ILE A 332 13.74 8.49 19.56
N GLU A 333 13.47 9.65 20.16
CA GLU A 333 12.30 9.81 21.02
C GLU A 333 10.99 9.70 20.25
N GLY A 334 10.89 10.39 19.09
CA GLY A 334 9.71 10.31 18.22
C GLY A 334 9.50 8.92 17.64
N LEU A 335 10.58 8.25 17.21
CA LEU A 335 10.55 6.86 16.74
C LEU A 335 10.10 5.91 17.84
N THR A 336 10.65 6.03 19.06
CA THR A 336 10.25 5.21 20.20
C THR A 336 8.77 5.33 20.51
N LYS A 337 8.23 6.55 20.56
CA LYS A 337 6.79 6.79 20.76
C LYS A 337 5.93 6.18 19.65
N SER A 338 6.36 6.33 18.39
CA SER A 338 5.65 5.79 17.23
C SER A 338 5.64 4.26 17.24
N ILE A 339 6.78 3.63 17.53
CA ILE A 339 6.93 2.17 17.57
C ILE A 339 6.09 1.58 18.71
N LEU A 340 6.19 2.10 19.94
CA LEU A 340 5.41 1.63 21.09
C LEU A 340 3.91 1.84 20.88
N GLY A 341 3.51 2.96 20.26
CA GLY A 341 2.11 3.19 19.89
C GLY A 341 1.58 2.15 18.90
N ARG A 342 2.39 1.75 17.92
CA ARG A 342 2.04 0.69 16.96
C ARG A 342 1.93 -0.68 17.63
N ILE A 343 2.89 -1.04 18.50
CA ILE A 343 2.88 -2.31 19.25
C ILE A 343 1.62 -2.40 20.12
N ALA A 344 1.31 -1.33 20.84
CA ALA A 344 0.12 -1.26 21.69
C ALA A 344 -1.18 -1.41 20.90
N ALA A 345 -1.28 -0.75 19.73
CA ALA A 345 -2.44 -0.86 18.85
C ALA A 345 -2.63 -2.28 18.30
N GLN A 346 -1.54 -2.97 17.93
CA GLN A 346 -1.59 -4.36 17.44
C GLN A 346 -2.02 -5.37 18.52
N ARG A 347 -1.67 -5.11 19.79
CA ARG A 347 -1.99 -5.99 20.92
C ARG A 347 -3.28 -5.60 21.64
N ALA A 348 -3.91 -4.50 21.26
CA ALA A 348 -5.03 -3.88 21.99
C ALA A 348 -4.68 -3.57 23.45
N GLU A 349 -3.45 -3.16 23.73
CA GLU A 349 -2.89 -2.85 25.05
C GLU A 349 -2.68 -1.35 25.21
N GLN A 350 -2.37 -0.92 26.45
CA GLN A 350 -1.99 0.47 26.70
C GLN A 350 -0.56 0.73 26.21
N VAL A 351 -0.31 1.96 25.70
CA VAL A 351 1.01 2.38 25.25
C VAL A 351 1.96 2.45 26.44
N LEU A 352 3.04 1.66 26.40
CA LEU A 352 4.09 1.71 27.40
C LEU A 352 4.80 3.06 27.41
N ARG A 353 5.17 3.52 28.59
CA ARG A 353 6.01 4.70 28.77
C ARG A 353 7.48 4.28 28.82
N VAL A 354 8.37 5.23 28.57
CA VAL A 354 9.81 5.02 28.69
C VAL A 354 10.35 6.02 29.70
N THR A 355 11.06 5.54 30.71
CA THR A 355 11.67 6.41 31.72
C THR A 355 12.71 7.34 31.10
N LYS A 356 13.04 8.44 31.80
CA LYS A 356 14.11 9.34 31.35
C LYS A 356 15.48 8.65 31.28
N GLY A 357 15.77 7.72 32.18
CA GLY A 357 17.00 6.91 32.18
C GLY A 357 17.07 6.04 30.93
N ALA A 358 16.05 5.23 30.68
CA ALA A 358 15.95 4.39 29.50
C ALA A 358 16.04 5.21 28.19
N MET A 359 15.37 6.36 28.12
CA MET A 359 15.44 7.23 26.94
C MET A 359 16.86 7.79 26.70
N ASN A 360 17.59 8.14 27.76
CA ASN A 360 18.98 8.55 27.63
C ASN A 360 19.87 7.42 27.12
N SER A 361 19.68 6.20 27.63
CA SER A 361 20.43 5.02 27.19
C SER A 361 20.14 4.71 25.72
N LEU A 362 18.87 4.79 25.27
CA LEU A 362 18.50 4.68 23.86
C LEU A 362 19.21 5.74 22.97
N ARG A 363 19.34 6.98 23.44
CA ARG A 363 20.05 8.06 22.71
C ARG A 363 21.57 7.88 22.65
N MET A 364 22.14 7.24 23.66
CA MET A 364 23.60 7.02 23.73
C MET A 364 24.05 5.86 22.85
N HIS A 365 23.17 4.89 22.59
CA HIS A 365 23.49 3.73 21.76
C HIS A 365 23.84 4.08 20.31
N GLY A 366 24.70 3.27 19.69
CA GLY A 366 25.22 3.50 18.33
C GLY A 366 24.30 3.02 17.20
N TRP A 367 23.35 2.14 17.50
CA TRP A 367 22.36 1.58 16.58
C TRP A 367 22.94 1.04 15.27
N PRO A 368 23.83 0.02 15.30
CA PRO A 368 24.36 -0.59 14.07
C PRO A 368 23.27 -1.16 13.16
N GLY A 369 22.18 -1.67 13.70
CA GLY A 369 20.99 -2.11 12.96
C GLY A 369 19.94 -1.02 12.75
N ASN A 370 20.25 0.25 13.08
CA ASN A 370 19.42 1.42 12.87
C ASN A 370 18.00 1.30 13.47
N VAL A 371 16.97 1.73 12.73
CA VAL A 371 15.56 1.71 13.17
C VAL A 371 15.07 0.26 13.39
N ARG A 372 15.51 -0.68 12.55
CA ARG A 372 15.13 -2.10 12.71
C ARG A 372 15.63 -2.68 14.04
N GLU A 373 16.82 -2.31 14.48
CA GLU A 373 17.34 -2.71 15.79
C GLU A 373 16.54 -2.03 16.92
N LEU A 374 16.25 -0.74 16.79
CA LEU A 374 15.43 -0.02 17.76
C LEU A 374 14.03 -0.64 17.88
N GLU A 375 13.39 -1.00 16.76
CA GLU A 375 12.10 -1.72 16.74
C GLU A 375 12.18 -3.04 17.52
N ASN A 376 13.16 -3.88 17.20
CA ASN A 376 13.35 -5.17 17.85
C ASN A 376 13.62 -5.05 19.35
N VAL A 377 14.34 -4.00 19.76
CA VAL A 377 14.64 -3.69 21.16
C VAL A 377 13.36 -3.33 21.90
N LEU A 378 12.58 -2.39 21.36
CA LEU A 378 11.34 -1.93 21.98
C LEU A 378 10.26 -3.02 21.99
N GLU A 379 10.20 -3.85 20.95
CA GLU A 379 9.28 -4.99 20.89
C GLU A 379 9.62 -6.02 21.99
N ARG A 380 10.89 -6.36 22.16
CA ARG A 380 11.33 -7.25 23.26
C ARG A 380 11.06 -6.62 24.63
N ALA A 381 11.41 -5.35 24.82
CA ALA A 381 11.13 -4.65 26.07
C ALA A 381 9.63 -4.64 26.39
N SER A 382 8.76 -4.48 25.38
CA SER A 382 7.31 -4.50 25.57
C SER A 382 6.73 -5.86 26.00
N VAL A 383 7.47 -6.96 25.78
CA VAL A 383 7.05 -8.31 26.23
C VAL A 383 7.43 -8.58 27.67
N PHE A 384 8.59 -8.08 28.12
CA PHE A 384 9.18 -8.42 29.42
C PHE A 384 8.96 -7.33 30.48
N CYS A 385 8.51 -6.13 30.08
CA CYS A 385 8.25 -5.03 31.00
C CYS A 385 7.06 -5.35 31.91
N GLU A 386 7.29 -5.36 33.21
CA GLU A 386 6.26 -5.47 34.25
C GLU A 386 5.97 -4.07 34.81
N GLY A 387 4.73 -3.57 34.67
CA GLY A 387 4.33 -2.30 35.28
C GLY A 387 4.03 -1.13 34.35
N GLY A 388 4.07 -1.33 33.03
CA GLY A 388 3.62 -0.32 32.04
C GLY A 388 4.64 0.77 31.71
N GLU A 389 5.87 0.69 32.22
CA GLU A 389 6.96 1.65 31.97
C GLU A 389 8.29 0.93 31.77
N ILE A 390 8.92 1.13 30.61
CA ILE A 390 10.24 0.57 30.26
C ILE A 390 11.32 1.39 30.97
N ASP A 391 12.11 0.78 31.81
CA ASP A 391 13.23 1.39 32.50
C ASP A 391 14.61 1.00 31.93
N GLU A 392 15.69 1.47 32.57
CA GLU A 392 17.05 1.19 32.11
C GLU A 392 17.46 -0.26 32.39
N GLU A 393 16.94 -0.89 33.47
CA GLU A 393 17.25 -2.28 33.85
C GLU A 393 16.63 -3.23 32.82
N ASP A 394 15.39 -2.96 32.35
CA ASP A 394 14.75 -3.72 31.27
C ASP A 394 15.61 -3.75 29.99
N LEU A 395 16.25 -2.64 29.64
CA LEU A 395 17.12 -2.55 28.47
C LEU A 395 18.46 -3.25 28.64
N VAL A 396 19.02 -3.27 29.88
CA VAL A 396 20.29 -3.97 30.22
C VAL A 396 20.05 -5.48 30.24
N ASP A 397 18.99 -5.95 30.84
CA ASP A 397 18.68 -7.38 30.96
C ASP A 397 18.42 -8.04 29.61
N LEU A 398 17.97 -7.26 28.63
CA LEU A 398 17.84 -7.69 27.22
C LEU A 398 19.21 -7.78 26.48
N GLY A 399 20.33 -7.49 27.18
CA GLY A 399 21.69 -7.56 26.61
C GLY A 399 22.01 -6.48 25.58
N ILE A 400 21.21 -5.39 25.56
CA ILE A 400 21.32 -4.31 24.58
C ILE A 400 22.44 -3.35 24.98
N PHE A 401 22.58 -3.12 26.29
CA PHE A 401 23.64 -2.31 26.87
C PHE A 401 24.51 -3.23 27.75
N GLY A 402 25.82 -3.29 27.47
CA GLY A 402 26.75 -3.98 28.35
C GLY A 402 26.60 -3.41 29.77
N LYS A 403 26.64 -4.25 30.79
CA LYS A 403 26.65 -3.81 32.19
C LYS A 403 27.78 -2.78 32.36
N SER A 404 27.42 -1.50 32.31
CA SER A 404 28.34 -0.41 32.71
C SER A 404 28.75 -0.67 34.13
N GLY A 405 30.05 -0.86 34.36
CA GLY A 405 30.63 -1.34 35.59
C GLY A 405 29.99 -0.75 36.84
N ARG A 406 29.38 -1.59 37.64
CA ARG A 406 29.32 -1.33 39.07
C ARG A 406 30.76 -1.20 39.53
N ALA A 407 31.17 0.04 39.81
CA ALA A 407 32.36 0.30 40.56
C ALA A 407 32.22 -0.50 41.89
N GLU A 408 32.97 -1.57 42.00
CA GLU A 408 33.18 -2.22 43.29
C GLU A 408 33.76 -1.17 44.22
N SER A 409 32.91 -0.61 45.08
CA SER A 409 33.35 0.06 46.30
C SER A 409 33.84 -1.04 47.23
N GLY A 410 35.09 -1.47 46.98
CA GLY A 410 35.83 -2.32 47.89
C GLY A 410 35.98 -1.59 49.23
N GLY A 411 35.20 -2.01 50.22
CA GLY A 411 35.43 -1.67 51.60
C GLY A 411 36.74 -2.34 52.06
N ALA A 412 37.72 -1.51 52.31
CA ALA A 412 38.84 -1.88 53.14
C ALA A 412 38.36 -1.80 54.58
N GLY A 413 38.49 -2.89 55.32
CA GLY A 413 38.33 -3.05 56.74
C GLY A 413 39.14 -4.23 57.16
#